data_6651cbb20ec7574f46445e2504e41309
#
_entry.id   6651cbb20ec7574f46445e2504e41309
#
_cell.length_a   1.000
_cell.length_b   1.000
_cell.length_c   1.000
_cell.angle_alpha   90.00
_cell.angle_beta   90.00
_cell.angle_gamma   90.00
#
_symmetry.space_group_name_H-M   'P 1'
#
loop_
_entity.id
_entity.type
_entity.pdbx_description
1 polymer ?
#
loop_
_entity_poly.entity_id
_entity_poly.type
_entity_poly.pdbx_seq_one_letter_code
_entity_poly.pdbx_strand_id
1 'polypeptide(L)'
;MLGIFGVLTPSEIIKGFGNEQVAVVILMLLFSDVIRKTDILEFTFDRLFRHARTYRGFVSRMVLAVSGFSMFLNNTPLVAVMMPYINSWTKRNNFAPSKFLIPLSYAAILGGSATLIGTSTNLIVNSMVIDQTIMPNLDKLNMFDFAWVGIPMMIIGWLYLVLFGNRLLPSRAGVVDDFSSGSREYVIEAKVRSRSHLIGRTLGETGLLDIKGLSLTAILRKSFRIIEVPADIVLDHDDVLVFKGETRNIADLLSAKSGLILPEVGMLTRVRRANVNEVVVSQNSFLINKSVRDTNFRGKYDAAIIAVHRNGEKIEGKLGNVVLRSGDVLLLFAGENFVSRTKDTFDFYFISKVTEYLNLDWYKSLILIGGILLVITLAALNIISLFMGLIIMILVSMVLKVTHPKDIPNNIDYNLAMVIVLSLALGTAMIKSGAADLVANGVISAFFPFGKIGVLLGIYFITALLAAYITTKAAVAIVFPIALSVAQQLGVTGTPFVLAVAYAAACTFITPHGYVTNLMVYGPGGYSFKDFMRIGLPLNIIYMVVAVVILSLVYF
;
A
#
# COMPACT_ATOMS: atom_id res chain seq x y z
N MET A 1 18.98 -11.97 -20.06
CA MET A 1 19.20 -13.41 -19.87
C MET A 1 18.42 -14.23 -20.91
N LEU A 2 17.08 -14.26 -20.92
CA LEU A 2 16.30 -15.09 -21.86
C LEU A 2 16.62 -14.83 -23.35
N GLY A 3 16.90 -13.57 -23.73
CA GLY A 3 17.35 -13.23 -25.08
C GLY A 3 18.79 -13.68 -25.38
N ILE A 4 19.68 -13.65 -24.39
CA ILE A 4 21.09 -14.09 -24.56
C ILE A 4 21.16 -15.60 -24.79
N PHE A 5 20.31 -16.37 -24.11
CA PHE A 5 20.23 -17.82 -24.29
C PHE A 5 19.36 -18.24 -25.48
N GLY A 6 18.89 -17.30 -26.31
CA GLY A 6 18.12 -17.59 -27.52
C GLY A 6 16.70 -18.12 -27.30
N VAL A 7 16.16 -18.04 -26.05
CA VAL A 7 14.79 -18.46 -25.73
C VAL A 7 13.78 -17.46 -26.32
N LEU A 8 14.08 -16.17 -26.24
CA LEU A 8 13.26 -15.08 -26.77
C LEU A 8 14.04 -14.23 -27.77
N THR A 9 13.35 -13.79 -28.81
CA THR A 9 13.85 -12.76 -29.73
C THR A 9 13.68 -11.36 -29.11
N PRO A 10 14.50 -10.36 -29.54
CA PRO A 10 14.29 -8.98 -29.08
C PRO A 10 12.88 -8.45 -29.29
N SER A 11 12.24 -8.78 -30.42
CA SER A 11 10.87 -8.40 -30.75
C SER A 11 9.85 -8.96 -29.74
N GLU A 12 10.05 -10.18 -29.27
CA GLU A 12 9.18 -10.80 -28.27
C GLU A 12 9.34 -10.18 -26.89
N ILE A 13 10.57 -9.75 -26.53
CA ILE A 13 10.82 -9.07 -25.27
C ILE A 13 10.13 -7.70 -25.22
N ILE A 14 10.15 -6.95 -26.32
CA ILE A 14 9.58 -5.59 -26.38
C ILE A 14 8.13 -5.56 -26.80
N LYS A 15 7.54 -6.67 -27.28
CA LYS A 15 6.14 -6.74 -27.72
C LYS A 15 5.15 -6.25 -26.66
N GLY A 16 5.43 -6.53 -25.38
CA GLY A 16 4.60 -6.09 -24.26
C GLY A 16 4.46 -4.57 -24.13
N PHE A 17 5.41 -3.77 -24.63
CA PHE A 17 5.28 -2.30 -24.59
C PHE A 17 4.17 -1.77 -25.52
N GLY A 18 3.86 -2.48 -26.60
CA GLY A 18 2.76 -2.14 -27.51
C GLY A 18 1.41 -2.71 -27.12
N ASN A 19 1.31 -3.39 -25.98
CA ASN A 19 0.07 -4.01 -25.54
C ASN A 19 -0.92 -2.97 -25.00
N GLU A 20 -2.15 -2.91 -25.54
CA GLU A 20 -3.22 -1.98 -25.16
C GLU A 20 -3.55 -2.08 -23.68
N GLN A 21 -3.54 -3.30 -23.09
CA GLN A 21 -3.90 -3.51 -21.68
C GLN A 21 -2.85 -2.93 -20.74
N VAL A 22 -1.57 -2.94 -21.12
CA VAL A 22 -0.51 -2.26 -20.34
C VAL A 22 -0.77 -0.77 -20.31
N ALA A 23 -1.14 -0.18 -21.44
CA ALA A 23 -1.51 1.24 -21.50
C ALA A 23 -2.78 1.53 -20.68
N VAL A 24 -3.80 0.67 -20.71
CA VAL A 24 -5.00 0.78 -19.86
C VAL A 24 -4.63 0.78 -18.38
N VAL A 25 -3.74 -0.11 -17.93
CA VAL A 25 -3.27 -0.13 -16.53
C VAL A 25 -2.64 1.22 -16.15
N ILE A 26 -1.76 1.75 -16.99
CA ILE A 26 -1.09 3.04 -16.75
C ILE A 26 -2.12 4.18 -16.67
N LEU A 27 -3.05 4.24 -17.63
CA LEU A 27 -4.11 5.26 -17.67
C LEU A 27 -5.05 5.17 -16.46
N MET A 28 -5.39 3.95 -16.01
CA MET A 28 -6.19 3.73 -14.81
C MET A 28 -5.48 4.23 -13.54
N LEU A 29 -4.17 4.00 -13.42
CA LEU A 29 -3.40 4.51 -12.30
C LEU A 29 -3.36 6.03 -12.30
N LEU A 30 -3.13 6.65 -13.45
CA LEU A 30 -3.16 8.10 -13.62
C LEU A 30 -4.53 8.67 -13.25
N PHE A 31 -5.61 8.05 -13.72
CA PHE A 31 -6.96 8.50 -13.41
C PHE A 31 -7.30 8.30 -11.91
N SER A 32 -6.85 7.20 -11.30
CA SER A 32 -7.00 6.98 -9.86
C SER A 32 -6.31 8.07 -9.04
N ASP A 33 -5.16 8.58 -9.49
CA ASP A 33 -4.48 9.72 -8.86
C ASP A 33 -5.29 11.03 -9.01
N VAL A 34 -5.94 11.22 -10.16
CA VAL A 34 -6.88 12.35 -10.37
C VAL A 34 -8.01 12.31 -9.34
N ILE A 35 -8.66 11.15 -9.16
CA ILE A 35 -9.74 10.98 -8.16
C ILE A 35 -9.22 11.22 -6.75
N ARG A 36 -8.02 10.74 -6.41
CA ARG A 36 -7.39 10.94 -5.08
C ARG A 36 -7.18 12.42 -4.74
N LYS A 37 -6.91 13.27 -5.74
CA LYS A 37 -6.74 14.72 -5.55
C LYS A 37 -8.06 15.46 -5.29
N THR A 38 -9.20 14.79 -5.45
CA THR A 38 -10.52 15.35 -5.23
C THR A 38 -11.05 15.05 -3.82
N ASP A 39 -11.90 15.92 -3.28
CA ASP A 39 -12.54 15.72 -1.96
C ASP A 39 -13.72 14.73 -1.99
N ILE A 40 -13.99 14.12 -3.15
CA ILE A 40 -15.17 13.30 -3.38
C ILE A 40 -15.26 12.11 -2.45
N LEU A 41 -14.13 11.38 -2.32
CA LEU A 41 -14.06 10.20 -1.46
C LEU A 41 -14.29 10.60 0.00
N GLU A 42 -13.65 11.67 0.48
CA GLU A 42 -13.84 12.16 1.85
C GLU A 42 -15.29 12.59 2.10
N PHE A 43 -15.87 13.38 1.18
CA PHE A 43 -17.25 13.84 1.31
C PHE A 43 -18.24 12.68 1.36
N THR A 44 -18.05 11.68 0.49
CA THR A 44 -18.91 10.49 0.44
C THR A 44 -18.77 9.69 1.73
N PHE A 45 -17.56 9.51 2.23
CA PHE A 45 -17.30 8.77 3.46
C PHE A 45 -17.80 9.51 4.70
N ASP A 46 -17.62 10.82 4.78
CA ASP A 46 -18.16 11.63 5.89
C ASP A 46 -19.69 11.48 5.99
N ARG A 47 -20.39 11.52 4.86
CA ARG A 47 -21.85 11.35 4.82
C ARG A 47 -22.27 9.93 5.21
N LEU A 48 -21.54 8.91 4.74
CA LEU A 48 -21.86 7.50 4.97
C LEU A 48 -21.62 7.08 6.43
N PHE A 49 -20.56 7.60 7.06
CA PHE A 49 -20.13 7.22 8.39
C PHE A 49 -20.64 8.14 9.50
N ARG A 50 -21.28 9.26 9.18
CA ARG A 50 -21.75 10.26 10.14
C ARG A 50 -22.56 9.68 11.30
N HIS A 51 -23.36 8.64 11.05
CA HIS A 51 -24.23 8.01 12.05
C HIS A 51 -23.70 6.65 12.54
N ALA A 52 -22.50 6.24 12.18
CA ALA A 52 -21.92 5.00 12.66
C ALA A 52 -21.30 5.23 14.04
N ARG A 53 -21.82 4.53 15.07
CA ARG A 53 -21.32 4.61 16.46
C ARG A 53 -20.83 3.27 17.01
N THR A 54 -21.07 2.18 16.30
CA THR A 54 -20.70 0.83 16.71
C THR A 54 -19.71 0.21 15.75
N TYR A 55 -18.91 -0.76 16.22
CA TYR A 55 -17.99 -1.52 15.39
C TYR A 55 -18.69 -2.09 14.14
N ARG A 56 -19.76 -2.87 14.34
CA ARG A 56 -20.48 -3.53 13.25
C ARG A 56 -21.08 -2.52 12.26
N GLY A 57 -21.66 -1.43 12.78
CA GLY A 57 -22.25 -0.39 11.93
C GLY A 57 -21.23 0.32 11.06
N PHE A 58 -20.03 0.59 11.61
CA PHE A 58 -18.95 1.22 10.85
C PHE A 58 -18.33 0.24 9.85
N VAL A 59 -17.92 -0.97 10.28
CA VAL A 59 -17.30 -1.98 9.42
C VAL A 59 -18.23 -2.39 8.29
N SER A 60 -19.53 -2.58 8.55
CA SER A 60 -20.50 -2.92 7.51
C SER A 60 -20.56 -1.87 6.40
N ARG A 61 -20.71 -0.60 6.76
CA ARG A 61 -20.75 0.50 5.80
C ARG A 61 -19.41 0.67 5.08
N MET A 62 -18.30 0.56 5.81
CA MET A 62 -16.96 0.67 5.28
C MET A 62 -16.69 -0.42 4.24
N VAL A 63 -16.95 -1.69 4.58
CA VAL A 63 -16.69 -2.80 3.64
C VAL A 63 -17.53 -2.64 2.38
N LEU A 64 -18.82 -2.34 2.50
CA LEU A 64 -19.68 -2.15 1.32
C LEU A 64 -19.25 -0.96 0.46
N ALA A 65 -18.95 0.19 1.08
CA ALA A 65 -18.53 1.37 0.34
C ALA A 65 -17.16 1.18 -0.33
N VAL A 66 -16.18 0.71 0.45
CA VAL A 66 -14.81 0.52 -0.07
C VAL A 66 -14.81 -0.56 -1.15
N SER A 67 -15.49 -1.69 -0.96
CA SER A 67 -15.59 -2.71 -2.01
C SER A 67 -16.30 -2.18 -3.25
N GLY A 68 -17.39 -1.42 -3.10
CA GLY A 68 -18.10 -0.81 -4.22
C GLY A 68 -17.21 0.17 -5.03
N PHE A 69 -16.47 1.05 -4.37
CA PHE A 69 -15.51 1.92 -5.06
C PHE A 69 -14.34 1.16 -5.67
N SER A 70 -13.85 0.12 -4.98
CA SER A 70 -12.72 -0.68 -5.42
C SER A 70 -13.02 -1.55 -6.65
N MET A 71 -14.28 -1.80 -6.97
CA MET A 71 -14.65 -2.42 -8.25
C MET A 71 -14.18 -1.60 -9.47
N PHE A 72 -14.07 -0.27 -9.31
CA PHE A 72 -13.80 0.65 -10.42
C PHE A 72 -12.59 1.55 -10.20
N LEU A 73 -12.07 1.60 -8.98
CA LEU A 73 -10.89 2.36 -8.62
C LEU A 73 -9.79 1.43 -8.10
N ASN A 74 -8.54 1.78 -8.36
CA ASN A 74 -7.42 1.02 -7.83
C ASN A 74 -7.44 1.00 -6.30
N ASN A 75 -7.15 -0.16 -5.71
CA ASN A 75 -7.18 -0.42 -4.27
C ASN A 75 -6.27 0.50 -3.46
N THR A 76 -5.05 0.75 -3.97
CA THR A 76 -4.01 1.48 -3.24
C THR A 76 -4.40 2.93 -2.91
N PRO A 77 -4.82 3.77 -3.87
CA PRO A 77 -5.30 5.13 -3.58
C PRO A 77 -6.49 5.16 -2.63
N LEU A 78 -7.43 4.22 -2.79
CA LEU A 78 -8.63 4.15 -1.97
C LEU A 78 -8.30 3.88 -0.50
N VAL A 79 -7.43 2.90 -0.23
CA VAL A 79 -6.97 2.58 1.13
C VAL A 79 -6.17 3.74 1.70
N ALA A 80 -5.32 4.40 0.90
CA ALA A 80 -4.53 5.56 1.34
C ALA A 80 -5.40 6.71 1.84
N VAL A 81 -6.51 7.02 1.15
CA VAL A 81 -7.47 8.07 1.57
C VAL A 81 -8.25 7.64 2.81
N MET A 82 -8.62 6.36 2.91
CA MET A 82 -9.43 5.87 4.02
C MET A 82 -8.66 5.71 5.33
N MET A 83 -7.36 5.44 5.31
CA MET A 83 -6.58 5.25 6.54
C MET A 83 -6.63 6.45 7.50
N PRO A 84 -6.35 7.70 7.07
CA PRO A 84 -6.48 8.87 7.94
C PRO A 84 -7.89 9.08 8.45
N TYR A 85 -8.90 8.79 7.63
CA TYR A 85 -10.31 8.87 8.02
C TYR A 85 -10.63 7.90 9.15
N ILE A 86 -10.23 6.63 9.02
CA ILE A 86 -10.43 5.60 10.05
C ILE A 86 -9.73 6.01 11.35
N ASN A 87 -8.47 6.46 11.27
CA ASN A 87 -7.72 6.91 12.45
C ASN A 87 -8.43 8.07 13.17
N SER A 88 -8.95 9.04 12.42
CA SER A 88 -9.70 10.17 12.98
C SER A 88 -11.03 9.72 13.61
N TRP A 89 -11.76 8.81 12.96
CA TRP A 89 -13.02 8.29 13.46
C TRP A 89 -12.83 7.41 14.70
N THR A 90 -11.84 6.53 14.73
CA THR A 90 -11.53 5.65 15.86
C THR A 90 -11.16 6.45 17.11
N LYS A 91 -10.36 7.52 16.94
CA LYS A 91 -10.04 8.46 18.05
C LYS A 91 -11.28 9.12 18.64
N ARG A 92 -12.20 9.60 17.81
CA ARG A 92 -13.44 10.25 18.27
C ARG A 92 -14.39 9.31 19.00
N ASN A 93 -14.35 8.01 18.67
CA ASN A 93 -15.28 7.00 19.19
C ASN A 93 -14.63 6.01 20.17
N ASN A 94 -13.38 6.23 20.59
CA ASN A 94 -12.63 5.39 21.53
C ASN A 94 -12.48 3.92 21.06
N PHE A 95 -12.24 3.69 19.79
CA PHE A 95 -11.94 2.38 19.24
C PHE A 95 -10.47 2.26 18.87
N ALA A 96 -9.92 1.03 18.94
CA ALA A 96 -8.58 0.74 18.45
C ALA A 96 -8.55 0.68 16.91
N PRO A 97 -7.69 1.45 16.22
CA PRO A 97 -7.58 1.44 14.76
C PRO A 97 -7.31 0.04 14.19
N SER A 98 -6.59 -0.81 14.93
CA SER A 98 -6.29 -2.20 14.56
C SER A 98 -7.53 -3.08 14.35
N LYS A 99 -8.71 -2.67 14.82
CA LYS A 99 -9.96 -3.37 14.52
C LYS A 99 -10.51 -3.10 13.12
N PHE A 100 -10.03 -2.03 12.44
CA PHE A 100 -10.63 -1.53 11.21
C PHE A 100 -9.71 -1.55 10.00
N LEU A 101 -8.37 -1.51 10.20
CA LEU A 101 -7.42 -1.35 9.11
C LEU A 101 -7.27 -2.62 8.25
N ILE A 102 -7.21 -3.83 8.83
CA ILE A 102 -7.26 -5.08 8.03
C ILE A 102 -8.61 -5.21 7.30
N PRO A 103 -9.79 -5.01 7.92
CA PRO A 103 -11.06 -4.96 7.21
C PRO A 103 -11.11 -3.97 6.06
N LEU A 104 -10.47 -2.80 6.18
CA LEU A 104 -10.32 -1.84 5.08
C LEU A 104 -9.56 -2.44 3.90
N SER A 105 -8.38 -3.02 4.15
CA SER A 105 -7.56 -3.64 3.11
C SER A 105 -8.31 -4.78 2.42
N TYR A 106 -8.95 -5.65 3.21
CA TYR A 106 -9.70 -6.80 2.66
C TYR A 106 -10.92 -6.36 1.86
N ALA A 107 -11.61 -5.30 2.29
CA ALA A 107 -12.71 -4.73 1.51
C ALA A 107 -12.25 -4.24 0.13
N ALA A 108 -11.09 -3.58 0.06
CA ALA A 108 -10.52 -3.14 -1.21
C ALA A 108 -10.13 -4.34 -2.09
N ILE A 109 -9.53 -5.38 -1.53
CA ILE A 109 -9.16 -6.60 -2.28
C ILE A 109 -10.41 -7.30 -2.82
N LEU A 110 -11.44 -7.49 -1.99
CA LEU A 110 -12.69 -8.13 -2.37
C LEU A 110 -13.40 -7.36 -3.49
N GLY A 111 -13.50 -6.03 -3.36
CA GLY A 111 -14.08 -5.19 -4.41
C GLY A 111 -13.26 -5.22 -5.70
N GLY A 112 -11.94 -5.09 -5.60
CA GLY A 112 -11.02 -5.11 -6.74
C GLY A 112 -11.07 -6.41 -7.54
N SER A 113 -11.43 -7.53 -6.92
CA SER A 113 -11.57 -8.83 -7.59
C SER A 113 -12.87 -9.00 -8.37
N ALA A 114 -13.84 -8.08 -8.25
CA ALA A 114 -15.16 -8.22 -8.83
C ALA A 114 -15.29 -7.74 -10.28
N THR A 115 -14.31 -6.99 -10.79
CA THR A 115 -14.29 -6.52 -12.19
C THR A 115 -12.89 -6.64 -12.79
N LEU A 116 -12.82 -6.55 -14.11
CA LEU A 116 -11.56 -6.55 -14.85
C LEU A 116 -10.63 -5.39 -14.44
N ILE A 117 -11.19 -4.21 -14.18
CA ILE A 117 -10.44 -2.98 -13.91
C ILE A 117 -10.17 -2.72 -12.43
N GLY A 118 -10.82 -3.43 -11.52
CA GLY A 118 -10.71 -3.19 -10.08
C GLY A 118 -9.30 -3.43 -9.53
N THR A 119 -8.52 -4.32 -10.17
CA THR A 119 -7.12 -4.55 -9.80
C THR A 119 -6.22 -4.72 -11.01
N SER A 120 -4.97 -4.25 -10.91
CA SER A 120 -3.96 -4.45 -11.96
C SER A 120 -3.69 -5.92 -12.27
N THR A 121 -3.90 -6.82 -11.31
CA THR A 121 -3.72 -8.28 -11.49
C THR A 121 -4.66 -8.83 -12.57
N ASN A 122 -5.94 -8.43 -12.55
CA ASN A 122 -6.93 -8.87 -13.53
C ASN A 122 -6.60 -8.35 -14.94
N LEU A 123 -6.13 -7.11 -15.03
CA LEU A 123 -5.69 -6.51 -16.29
C LEU A 123 -4.45 -7.22 -16.86
N ILE A 124 -3.51 -7.65 -16.00
CA ILE A 124 -2.34 -8.45 -16.42
C ILE A 124 -2.81 -9.79 -17.00
N VAL A 125 -3.71 -10.48 -16.30
CA VAL A 125 -4.27 -11.76 -16.78
C VAL A 125 -4.93 -11.58 -18.14
N ASN A 126 -5.78 -10.57 -18.30
CA ASN A 126 -6.44 -10.29 -19.59
C ASN A 126 -5.43 -9.93 -20.70
N SER A 127 -4.37 -9.19 -20.37
CA SER A 127 -3.27 -8.91 -21.29
C SER A 127 -2.61 -10.20 -21.80
N MET A 128 -2.37 -11.15 -20.87
CA MET A 128 -1.81 -12.46 -21.21
C MET A 128 -2.78 -13.33 -22.03
N VAL A 129 -4.10 -13.23 -21.77
CA VAL A 129 -5.13 -13.91 -22.58
C VAL A 129 -5.11 -13.42 -24.04
N ILE A 130 -4.96 -12.11 -24.25
CA ILE A 130 -4.94 -11.52 -25.60
C ILE A 130 -3.65 -11.86 -26.35
N ASP A 131 -2.52 -11.94 -25.68
CA ASP A 131 -1.20 -12.15 -26.31
C ASP A 131 -0.80 -13.64 -26.44
N GLN A 132 -1.53 -14.56 -25.80
CA GLN A 132 -1.20 -15.99 -25.81
C GLN A 132 -1.47 -16.65 -27.18
N THR A 133 -0.76 -17.74 -27.45
CA THR A 133 -0.86 -18.52 -28.68
C THR A 133 -1.22 -20.00 -28.46
N ILE A 134 -1.35 -20.44 -27.19
CA ILE A 134 -1.62 -21.84 -26.83
C ILE A 134 -3.05 -22.24 -27.21
N MET A 135 -4.00 -21.35 -26.95
CA MET A 135 -5.44 -21.56 -27.20
C MET A 135 -5.99 -20.43 -28.07
N PRO A 136 -5.83 -20.48 -29.41
CA PRO A 136 -6.22 -19.37 -30.28
C PRO A 136 -7.72 -18.99 -30.22
N ASN A 137 -8.56 -19.93 -29.80
CA ASN A 137 -10.03 -19.74 -29.67
C ASN A 137 -10.44 -19.26 -28.28
N LEU A 138 -9.48 -18.89 -27.40
CA LEU A 138 -9.81 -18.33 -26.09
C LEU A 138 -10.21 -16.86 -26.24
N ASP A 139 -11.47 -16.58 -25.93
CA ASP A 139 -11.99 -15.19 -25.96
C ASP A 139 -11.32 -14.32 -24.90
N LYS A 140 -11.16 -13.02 -25.23
CA LYS A 140 -10.74 -12.00 -24.26
C LYS A 140 -11.75 -11.96 -23.10
N LEU A 141 -11.25 -11.68 -21.90
CA LEU A 141 -12.11 -11.53 -20.73
C LEU A 141 -12.90 -10.23 -20.82
N ASN A 142 -14.19 -10.31 -20.56
CA ASN A 142 -15.07 -9.15 -20.48
C ASN A 142 -14.97 -8.49 -19.10
N MET A 143 -15.47 -7.27 -19.03
CA MET A 143 -15.40 -6.45 -17.83
C MET A 143 -16.01 -7.11 -16.60
N PHE A 144 -17.11 -7.84 -16.76
CA PHE A 144 -17.89 -8.45 -15.68
C PHE A 144 -17.74 -9.98 -15.57
N ASP A 145 -16.84 -10.62 -16.32
CA ASP A 145 -16.54 -12.06 -16.16
C ASP A 145 -16.04 -12.36 -14.74
N PHE A 146 -15.39 -11.39 -14.12
CA PHE A 146 -14.97 -11.45 -12.73
C PHE A 146 -16.11 -11.30 -11.72
N ALA A 147 -17.28 -10.83 -12.12
CA ALA A 147 -18.40 -10.60 -11.21
C ALA A 147 -19.01 -11.91 -10.68
N TRP A 148 -18.93 -12.99 -11.45
CA TRP A 148 -19.50 -14.29 -11.06
C TRP A 148 -18.97 -14.82 -9.72
N VAL A 149 -17.70 -14.67 -9.46
CA VAL A 149 -17.07 -15.04 -8.18
C VAL A 149 -16.92 -13.82 -7.28
N GLY A 150 -16.53 -12.67 -7.85
CA GLY A 150 -16.20 -11.48 -7.07
C GLY A 150 -17.37 -10.91 -6.28
N ILE A 151 -18.58 -10.82 -6.86
CA ILE A 151 -19.76 -10.31 -6.15
C ILE A 151 -20.19 -11.24 -5.00
N PRO A 152 -20.38 -12.55 -5.20
CA PRO A 152 -20.65 -13.48 -4.10
C PRO A 152 -19.60 -13.39 -3.00
N MET A 153 -18.31 -13.32 -3.37
CA MET A 153 -17.24 -13.21 -2.38
C MET A 153 -17.20 -11.88 -1.66
N MET A 154 -17.57 -10.79 -2.32
CA MET A 154 -17.73 -9.49 -1.66
C MET A 154 -18.82 -9.56 -0.56
N ILE A 155 -19.93 -10.23 -0.82
CA ILE A 155 -21.02 -10.43 0.15
C ILE A 155 -20.56 -11.34 1.30
N ILE A 156 -19.95 -12.48 0.98
CA ILE A 156 -19.45 -13.45 1.98
C ILE A 156 -18.35 -12.79 2.84
N GLY A 157 -17.41 -12.08 2.22
CA GLY A 157 -16.34 -11.38 2.91
C GLY A 157 -16.87 -10.24 3.80
N TRP A 158 -17.86 -9.47 3.33
CA TRP A 158 -18.56 -8.49 4.14
C TRP A 158 -19.17 -9.14 5.39
N LEU A 159 -19.93 -10.22 5.23
CA LEU A 159 -20.54 -10.96 6.33
C LEU A 159 -19.48 -11.49 7.30
N TYR A 160 -18.42 -12.11 6.76
CA TYR A 160 -17.29 -12.61 7.54
C TYR A 160 -16.63 -11.52 8.40
N LEU A 161 -16.30 -10.37 7.81
CA LEU A 161 -15.63 -9.28 8.51
C LEU A 161 -16.53 -8.63 9.58
N VAL A 162 -17.83 -8.48 9.32
CA VAL A 162 -18.80 -7.91 10.27
C VAL A 162 -19.03 -8.85 11.46
N LEU A 163 -19.12 -10.16 11.23
CA LEU A 163 -19.42 -11.16 12.26
C LEU A 163 -18.17 -11.54 13.08
N PHE A 164 -17.06 -11.82 12.40
CA PHE A 164 -15.87 -12.40 13.02
C PHE A 164 -14.74 -11.38 13.24
N GLY A 165 -14.68 -10.29 12.48
CA GLY A 165 -13.56 -9.34 12.52
C GLY A 165 -13.28 -8.81 13.92
N ASN A 166 -14.31 -8.43 14.68
CA ASN A 166 -14.11 -7.92 16.03
C ASN A 166 -13.47 -8.94 17.01
N ARG A 167 -13.73 -10.24 16.83
CA ARG A 167 -13.18 -11.30 17.69
C ARG A 167 -11.77 -11.74 17.25
N LEU A 168 -11.52 -11.76 15.94
CA LEU A 168 -10.27 -12.26 15.39
C LEU A 168 -9.15 -11.21 15.41
N LEU A 169 -9.50 -9.92 15.30
CA LEU A 169 -8.53 -8.84 15.27
C LEU A 169 -8.09 -8.41 16.69
N PRO A 170 -6.80 -8.06 16.86
CA PRO A 170 -6.29 -7.54 18.11
C PRO A 170 -6.88 -6.15 18.41
N SER A 171 -6.96 -5.80 19.68
CA SER A 171 -7.29 -4.44 20.12
C SER A 171 -5.99 -3.77 20.54
N ARG A 172 -5.30 -3.16 19.57
CA ARG A 172 -4.11 -2.37 19.82
C ARG A 172 -4.43 -0.92 19.55
N ALA A 173 -4.08 -0.03 20.48
CA ALA A 173 -4.02 1.40 20.20
C ALA A 173 -3.12 1.55 18.96
N GLY A 174 -3.52 2.34 17.98
CA GLY A 174 -2.70 2.60 16.80
C GLY A 174 -1.33 3.12 17.23
N VAL A 175 -0.32 2.92 16.41
CA VAL A 175 1.01 3.51 16.64
C VAL A 175 0.85 5.01 16.96
N VAL A 176 -0.14 5.66 16.36
CA VAL A 176 -0.52 7.08 16.58
C VAL A 176 -1.07 7.36 17.99
N ASP A 177 -1.86 6.45 18.57
CA ASP A 177 -2.50 6.70 19.88
C ASP A 177 -1.52 6.46 21.03
N ASP A 178 -0.56 5.56 20.85
CA ASP A 178 0.58 5.44 21.76
C ASP A 178 1.45 6.72 21.77
N PHE A 179 1.47 7.47 20.67
CA PHE A 179 2.12 8.78 20.60
C PHE A 179 1.33 9.89 21.29
N SER A 180 -0.01 9.83 21.24
CA SER A 180 -0.87 10.89 21.78
C SER A 180 -1.31 10.66 23.23
N SER A 181 -1.25 9.42 23.72
CA SER A 181 -1.68 9.04 25.08
C SER A 181 -0.59 9.13 26.14
N GLY A 182 0.62 9.57 25.77
CA GLY A 182 1.71 9.81 26.73
C GLY A 182 2.29 8.55 27.39
N SER A 183 1.95 7.35 26.92
CA SER A 183 2.41 6.11 27.56
C SER A 183 3.71 5.54 26.97
N ARG A 184 4.26 6.13 25.90
CA ARG A 184 5.57 5.75 25.36
C ARG A 184 6.57 6.87 25.48
N GLU A 185 7.58 6.62 26.27
CA GLU A 185 8.73 7.49 26.40
C GLU A 185 9.65 7.35 25.19
N TYR A 186 9.95 8.46 24.54
CA TYR A 186 10.87 8.52 23.40
C TYR A 186 12.26 8.88 23.88
N VAL A 187 13.25 8.29 23.25
CA VAL A 187 14.64 8.69 23.39
C VAL A 187 14.94 9.65 22.24
N ILE A 188 15.34 10.87 22.58
CA ILE A 188 15.66 11.95 21.66
C ILE A 188 17.07 12.38 21.91
N GLU A 189 17.87 12.45 20.85
CA GLU A 189 19.20 12.99 20.89
C GLU A 189 19.14 14.48 20.49
N ALA A 190 19.57 15.36 21.36
CA ALA A 190 19.67 16.80 21.09
C ALA A 190 21.11 17.27 21.28
N LYS A 191 21.70 17.87 20.26
CA LYS A 191 23.09 18.34 20.28
C LYS A 191 23.15 19.79 20.73
N VAL A 192 24.11 20.11 21.60
CA VAL A 192 24.40 21.48 22.01
C VAL A 192 24.98 22.25 20.82
N ARG A 193 24.34 23.38 20.46
CA ARG A 193 24.76 24.20 19.34
C ARG A 193 26.12 24.86 19.62
N SER A 194 27.02 24.93 18.65
CA SER A 194 28.39 25.48 18.79
C SER A 194 28.47 26.92 19.30
N ARG A 195 27.39 27.71 19.24
CA ARG A 195 27.27 29.06 19.83
C ARG A 195 26.08 29.13 20.78
N SER A 196 25.86 28.10 21.56
CA SER A 196 24.77 28.05 22.52
C SER A 196 25.13 28.78 23.81
N HIS A 197 24.15 29.42 24.42
CA HIS A 197 24.24 29.99 25.77
C HIS A 197 24.38 28.93 26.87
N LEU A 198 24.23 27.66 26.52
CA LEU A 198 24.35 26.51 27.42
C LEU A 198 25.81 26.10 27.66
N ILE A 199 26.72 26.47 26.75
CA ILE A 199 28.13 26.08 26.85
C ILE A 199 28.79 26.77 28.06
N GLY A 200 29.51 25.98 28.85
CA GLY A 200 30.21 26.42 30.04
C GLY A 200 29.32 26.61 31.28
N ARG A 201 28.02 26.31 31.20
CA ARG A 201 27.10 26.27 32.35
C ARG A 201 26.92 24.85 32.87
N THR A 202 26.65 24.76 34.15
CA THR A 202 26.26 23.45 34.73
C THR A 202 24.85 23.06 34.29
N LEU A 203 24.61 21.79 34.17
CA LEU A 203 23.31 21.28 33.72
C LEU A 203 22.15 21.77 34.60
N GLY A 204 22.38 21.86 35.92
CA GLY A 204 21.40 22.40 36.87
C GLY A 204 20.99 23.84 36.63
N GLU A 205 21.94 24.68 36.11
CA GLU A 205 21.67 26.11 35.80
C GLU A 205 20.92 26.28 34.45
N THR A 206 20.87 25.24 33.62
CA THR A 206 20.28 25.36 32.28
C THR A 206 18.77 25.15 32.25
N GLY A 207 18.17 24.62 33.33
CA GLY A 207 16.76 24.24 33.38
C GLY A 207 16.38 23.01 32.49
N LEU A 208 17.37 22.33 31.93
CA LEU A 208 17.15 21.18 31.05
C LEU A 208 16.75 19.92 31.82
N LEU A 209 16.96 19.89 33.15
CA LEU A 209 16.52 18.80 34.04
C LEU A 209 15.02 18.88 34.35
N ASP A 210 14.43 20.07 34.33
CA ASP A 210 13.06 20.33 34.78
C ASP A 210 12.04 20.50 33.63
N ILE A 211 12.37 20.00 32.45
CA ILE A 211 11.43 20.06 31.30
C ILE A 211 10.27 19.07 31.55
N LYS A 212 9.05 19.58 31.71
CA LYS A 212 7.86 18.75 31.94
C LYS A 212 7.73 17.64 30.90
N GLY A 213 7.71 16.38 31.36
CA GLY A 213 7.51 15.22 30.52
C GLY A 213 8.72 14.80 29.69
N LEU A 214 9.92 15.35 29.97
CA LEU A 214 11.21 14.90 29.40
C LEU A 214 12.20 14.69 30.54
N SER A 215 12.87 13.55 30.55
CA SER A 215 13.96 13.24 31.47
C SER A 215 15.26 13.08 30.70
N LEU A 216 16.34 13.73 31.15
CA LEU A 216 17.67 13.55 30.59
C LEU A 216 18.26 12.23 31.12
N THR A 217 18.54 11.28 30.23
CA THR A 217 19.01 9.94 30.59
C THR A 217 20.50 9.73 30.37
N ALA A 218 21.10 10.44 29.44
CA ALA A 218 22.54 10.34 29.18
C ALA A 218 23.07 11.57 28.44
N ILE A 219 24.38 11.82 28.55
CA ILE A 219 25.13 12.75 27.70
C ILE A 219 26.16 11.93 26.91
N LEU A 220 26.17 12.11 25.58
CA LEU A 220 27.20 11.56 24.71
C LEU A 220 28.21 12.66 24.40
N ARG A 221 29.42 12.53 24.96
CA ARG A 221 30.54 13.45 24.74
C ARG A 221 31.64 12.72 23.98
N LYS A 222 31.87 13.10 22.72
CA LYS A 222 32.80 12.39 21.81
C LYS A 222 32.48 10.88 21.72
N SER A 223 33.29 10.03 22.37
CA SER A 223 33.09 8.57 22.37
C SER A 223 32.61 8.02 23.74
N PHE A 224 32.40 8.88 24.73
CA PHE A 224 31.96 8.48 26.05
C PHE A 224 30.47 8.72 26.25
N ARG A 225 29.80 7.79 26.91
CA ARG A 225 28.40 7.91 27.33
C ARG A 225 28.34 8.05 28.85
N ILE A 226 27.88 9.22 29.31
CA ILE A 226 27.69 9.52 30.72
C ILE A 226 26.23 9.15 31.04
N ILE A 227 26.03 8.15 31.88
CA ILE A 227 24.74 7.68 32.37
C ILE A 227 24.57 8.21 33.81
N GLU A 228 23.34 8.43 34.28
CA GLU A 228 23.05 9.07 35.57
C GLU A 228 23.70 10.45 35.67
N VAL A 229 23.28 11.34 34.76
CA VAL A 229 23.89 12.63 34.53
C VAL A 229 23.78 13.51 35.79
N PRO A 230 24.90 13.88 36.44
CA PRO A 230 24.86 14.74 37.62
C PRO A 230 24.55 16.19 37.23
N ALA A 231 23.88 16.94 38.13
CA ALA A 231 23.45 18.30 37.87
C ALA A 231 24.58 19.34 37.75
N ASP A 232 25.75 19.01 38.29
CA ASP A 232 26.95 19.84 38.27
C ASP A 232 27.81 19.67 37.02
N ILE A 233 27.45 18.76 36.11
CA ILE A 233 28.19 18.58 34.86
C ILE A 233 28.12 19.84 34.00
N VAL A 234 29.27 20.32 33.56
CA VAL A 234 29.38 21.47 32.66
C VAL A 234 29.19 21.01 31.20
N LEU A 235 28.25 21.64 30.49
CA LEU A 235 27.97 21.35 29.09
C LEU A 235 29.05 21.92 28.18
N ASP A 236 29.49 21.12 27.23
CA ASP A 236 30.49 21.48 26.22
C ASP A 236 29.86 21.53 24.82
N HIS A 237 30.59 22.13 23.88
CA HIS A 237 30.18 22.16 22.48
C HIS A 237 30.15 20.72 21.93
N ASP A 238 29.18 20.44 21.07
CA ASP A 238 28.98 19.11 20.47
C ASP A 238 28.53 18.00 21.42
N ASP A 239 28.26 18.29 22.72
CA ASP A 239 27.57 17.32 23.58
C ASP A 239 26.21 16.95 22.99
N VAL A 240 25.91 15.66 22.99
CA VAL A 240 24.59 15.16 22.60
C VAL A 240 23.85 14.70 23.85
N LEU A 241 22.81 15.43 24.17
CA LEU A 241 21.92 15.16 25.31
C LEU A 241 20.85 14.16 24.89
N VAL A 242 20.72 13.05 25.63
CA VAL A 242 19.75 11.99 25.37
C VAL A 242 18.59 12.16 26.32
N PHE A 243 17.48 12.67 25.82
CA PHE A 243 16.23 12.84 26.56
C PHE A 243 15.30 11.65 26.35
N LYS A 244 14.53 11.31 27.40
CA LYS A 244 13.48 10.31 27.38
C LYS A 244 12.18 10.98 27.84
N GLY A 245 11.09 10.84 27.07
CA GLY A 245 9.81 11.45 27.45
C GLY A 245 8.81 11.61 26.30
N GLU A 246 7.78 12.40 26.53
CA GLU A 246 6.62 12.56 25.64
C GLU A 246 6.88 13.45 24.43
N THR A 247 6.32 13.09 23.29
CA THR A 247 6.50 13.76 21.99
C THR A 247 6.03 15.22 21.98
N ARG A 248 5.01 15.55 22.77
CA ARG A 248 4.46 16.94 22.84
C ARG A 248 5.48 17.95 23.29
N ASN A 249 6.41 17.55 24.15
CA ASN A 249 7.39 18.43 24.77
C ASN A 249 8.67 18.53 23.94
N ILE A 250 8.80 17.74 22.87
CA ILE A 250 9.95 17.80 21.93
C ILE A 250 9.99 19.14 21.20
N ALA A 251 8.84 19.69 20.83
CA ALA A 251 8.76 20.98 20.14
C ALA A 251 9.30 22.13 21.00
N ASP A 252 9.08 22.07 22.32
CA ASP A 252 9.60 23.05 23.27
C ASP A 252 11.12 22.90 23.46
N LEU A 253 11.61 21.66 23.50
CA LEU A 253 13.04 21.36 23.56
C LEU A 253 13.81 21.88 22.34
N LEU A 254 13.18 21.85 21.16
CA LEU A 254 13.79 22.27 19.89
C LEU A 254 13.51 23.73 19.54
N SER A 255 12.88 24.49 20.43
CA SER A 255 12.66 25.91 20.22
C SER A 255 13.98 26.65 20.03
N ALA A 256 13.97 27.75 19.28
CA ALA A 256 15.17 28.56 19.03
C ALA A 256 15.84 29.11 20.34
N LYS A 257 15.08 29.15 21.43
CA LYS A 257 15.53 29.62 22.76
C LYS A 257 16.24 28.52 23.57
N SER A 258 16.08 27.22 23.23
CA SER A 258 16.66 26.12 24.00
C SER A 258 18.18 25.98 23.84
N GLY A 259 18.77 26.50 22.78
CA GLY A 259 20.19 26.32 22.48
C GLY A 259 20.61 24.95 21.98
N LEU A 260 19.62 24.06 21.77
CA LEU A 260 19.79 22.68 21.29
C LEU A 260 19.39 22.53 19.82
N ILE A 261 19.97 21.53 19.15
CA ILE A 261 19.61 21.10 17.78
C ILE A 261 19.54 19.57 17.73
N LEU A 262 18.75 19.03 16.83
CA LEU A 262 18.82 17.58 16.56
C LEU A 262 20.11 17.26 15.80
N PRO A 263 20.89 16.21 16.19
CA PRO A 263 22.20 15.92 15.61
C PRO A 263 22.18 15.69 14.09
N GLU A 264 21.10 15.11 13.57
CA GLU A 264 20.91 14.82 12.14
C GLU A 264 20.05 15.85 11.40
N VAL A 265 19.62 16.89 12.13
CA VAL A 265 18.79 17.99 11.61
C VAL A 265 19.61 19.29 11.71
N GLY A 266 20.59 19.49 10.81
CA GLY A 266 21.22 20.79 10.70
C GLY A 266 20.14 21.84 10.42
N MET A 267 20.15 23.00 11.08
CA MET A 267 19.37 24.23 10.86
C MET A 267 18.00 24.12 10.16
N LEU A 268 16.95 23.71 10.85
CA LEU A 268 15.60 24.22 10.63
C LEU A 268 15.50 25.57 11.35
N THR A 269 16.05 26.63 10.75
CA THR A 269 16.32 27.89 11.45
C THR A 269 15.11 28.81 11.58
N ARG A 270 13.93 28.46 11.04
CA ARG A 270 12.70 29.27 11.17
C ARG A 270 11.45 28.41 11.05
N VAL A 271 11.13 27.59 12.04
CA VAL A 271 9.81 26.96 12.06
C VAL A 271 9.00 27.59 13.19
N ARG A 272 8.02 28.42 12.85
CA ARG A 272 7.06 28.98 13.82
C ARG A 272 6.07 27.94 14.36
N ARG A 273 5.88 26.81 13.68
CA ARG A 273 5.09 25.64 14.12
C ARG A 273 5.71 24.38 13.55
N ALA A 274 6.27 23.57 14.40
CA ALA A 274 6.76 22.24 14.03
C ALA A 274 5.58 21.29 13.88
N ASN A 275 5.45 20.66 12.72
CA ASN A 275 4.44 19.66 12.45
C ASN A 275 5.10 18.27 12.54
N VAL A 276 4.63 17.46 13.49
CA VAL A 276 5.00 16.04 13.56
C VAL A 276 4.04 15.27 12.66
N ASN A 277 4.59 14.58 11.66
CA ASN A 277 3.83 13.81 10.69
C ASN A 277 4.24 12.35 10.75
N GLU A 278 3.29 11.47 10.52
CA GLU A 278 3.52 10.04 10.40
C GLU A 278 3.28 9.59 8.97
N VAL A 279 4.24 8.85 8.44
CA VAL A 279 4.18 8.31 7.10
C VAL A 279 4.62 6.84 7.08
N VAL A 280 4.11 6.07 6.13
CA VAL A 280 4.56 4.70 5.87
C VAL A 280 5.44 4.70 4.64
N VAL A 281 6.58 4.03 4.69
CA VAL A 281 7.45 3.84 3.53
C VAL A 281 6.73 2.98 2.48
N SER A 282 6.53 3.52 1.30
CA SER A 282 5.85 2.86 0.19
C SER A 282 6.68 1.68 -0.36
N GLN A 283 6.03 0.74 -1.06
CA GLN A 283 6.73 -0.35 -1.76
C GLN A 283 7.63 0.14 -2.90
N ASN A 284 7.28 1.26 -3.51
CA ASN A 284 8.02 1.85 -4.63
C ASN A 284 8.95 2.98 -4.17
N SER A 285 9.22 3.07 -2.86
CA SER A 285 10.03 4.14 -2.31
C SER A 285 11.51 4.00 -2.68
N PHE A 286 12.10 5.12 -3.07
CA PHE A 286 13.55 5.29 -3.23
C PHE A 286 14.34 4.98 -1.95
N LEU A 287 13.69 5.02 -0.79
CA LEU A 287 14.29 4.84 0.53
C LEU A 287 14.58 3.38 0.87
N ILE A 288 13.98 2.44 0.17
CA ILE A 288 14.08 1.00 0.47
C ILE A 288 15.53 0.54 0.34
N ASN A 289 15.97 -0.26 1.32
CA ASN A 289 17.33 -0.83 1.43
C ASN A 289 18.46 0.21 1.56
N LYS A 290 18.13 1.46 1.90
CA LYS A 290 19.11 2.51 2.21
C LYS A 290 19.10 2.84 3.69
N SER A 291 20.26 3.17 4.26
CA SER A 291 20.31 3.71 5.61
C SER A 291 19.72 5.14 5.63
N VAL A 292 19.14 5.55 6.75
CA VAL A 292 18.60 6.92 6.89
C VAL A 292 19.65 7.97 6.49
N ARG A 293 20.93 7.74 6.85
CA ARG A 293 22.05 8.63 6.52
C ARG A 293 22.25 8.77 5.01
N ASP A 294 22.17 7.65 4.26
CA ASP A 294 22.45 7.63 2.83
C ASP A 294 21.32 8.20 1.99
N THR A 295 20.13 8.38 2.58
CA THR A 295 18.95 8.88 1.84
C THR A 295 18.98 10.38 1.60
N ASN A 296 19.85 11.15 2.28
CA ASN A 296 19.77 12.62 2.33
C ASN A 296 18.32 13.10 2.57
N PHE A 297 17.65 12.41 3.51
CA PHE A 297 16.21 12.54 3.76
C PHE A 297 15.77 13.99 3.91
N ARG A 298 16.55 14.75 4.64
CA ARG A 298 16.27 16.15 4.90
C ARG A 298 16.37 17.03 3.65
N GLY A 299 17.44 16.87 2.87
CA GLY A 299 17.63 17.66 1.65
C GLY A 299 16.51 17.40 0.65
N LYS A 300 16.06 16.13 0.57
CA LYS A 300 15.01 15.71 -0.37
C LYS A 300 13.62 16.13 0.08
N TYR A 301 13.25 15.91 1.36
CA TYR A 301 11.87 16.03 1.83
C TYR A 301 11.61 17.23 2.76
N ASP A 302 12.62 18.01 3.14
CA ASP A 302 12.51 19.06 4.15
C ASP A 302 11.91 18.53 5.47
N ALA A 303 12.35 17.35 5.89
CA ALA A 303 11.90 16.70 7.10
C ALA A 303 13.02 15.88 7.75
N ALA A 304 12.90 15.62 9.06
CA ALA A 304 13.82 14.76 9.79
C ALA A 304 13.06 13.56 10.37
N ILE A 305 13.68 12.38 10.31
CA ILE A 305 13.14 11.17 10.93
C ILE A 305 13.45 11.22 12.44
N ILE A 306 12.40 11.17 13.26
CA ILE A 306 12.50 11.16 14.74
C ILE A 306 12.51 9.71 15.26
N ALA A 307 11.69 8.85 14.65
CA ALA A 307 11.60 7.45 15.02
C ALA A 307 11.21 6.59 13.81
N VAL A 308 11.63 5.33 13.84
CA VAL A 308 11.23 4.30 12.87
C VAL A 308 10.58 3.16 13.64
N HIS A 309 9.38 2.78 13.19
CA HIS A 309 8.66 1.63 13.71
C HIS A 309 8.54 0.57 12.63
N ARG A 310 8.80 -0.67 12.98
CA ARG A 310 8.67 -1.83 12.11
C ARG A 310 7.89 -2.91 12.84
N ASN A 311 6.85 -3.44 12.21
CA ASN A 311 6.00 -4.49 12.80
C ASN A 311 5.36 -4.09 14.15
N GLY A 312 5.07 -2.78 14.34
CA GLY A 312 4.51 -2.26 15.58
C GLY A 312 5.53 -2.02 16.70
N GLU A 313 6.82 -2.33 16.48
CA GLU A 313 7.89 -2.11 17.43
C GLU A 313 8.83 -1.00 16.98
N LYS A 314 9.31 -0.20 17.92
CA LYS A 314 10.30 0.84 17.65
C LYS A 314 11.66 0.19 17.38
N ILE A 315 12.32 0.61 16.30
CA ILE A 315 13.70 0.19 16.04
C ILE A 315 14.63 0.96 16.99
N GLU A 316 15.34 0.24 17.85
CA GLU A 316 16.33 0.80 18.74
C GLU A 316 17.68 0.97 18.04
N GLY A 317 18.47 1.99 18.46
CA GLY A 317 19.80 2.26 17.96
C GLY A 317 19.95 3.63 17.31
N LYS A 318 21.12 3.90 16.69
CA LYS A 318 21.36 5.16 15.95
C LYS A 318 20.51 5.19 14.70
N LEU A 319 19.53 6.11 14.68
CA LEU A 319 18.58 6.29 13.56
C LEU A 319 19.27 6.39 12.19
N GLY A 320 20.42 7.05 12.11
CA GLY A 320 21.17 7.20 10.86
C GLY A 320 21.61 5.88 10.22
N ASN A 321 21.80 4.82 11.03
CA ASN A 321 22.23 3.50 10.55
C ASN A 321 21.07 2.56 10.26
N VAL A 322 19.83 2.97 10.54
CA VAL A 322 18.64 2.15 10.28
C VAL A 322 18.42 2.04 8.77
N VAL A 323 18.44 0.82 8.25
CA VAL A 323 18.09 0.52 6.88
C VAL A 323 16.57 0.46 6.77
N LEU A 324 16.00 1.35 5.94
CA LEU A 324 14.58 1.49 5.75
C LEU A 324 14.03 0.35 4.88
N ARG A 325 12.83 -0.10 5.22
CA ARG A 325 12.09 -1.15 4.51
C ARG A 325 10.69 -0.67 4.17
N SER A 326 10.10 -1.26 3.15
CA SER A 326 8.70 -1.04 2.83
C SER A 326 7.81 -1.42 4.03
N GLY A 327 6.82 -0.59 4.32
CA GLY A 327 5.93 -0.76 5.49
C GLY A 327 6.46 -0.19 6.81
N ASP A 328 7.70 0.31 6.86
CA ASP A 328 8.19 1.04 8.03
C ASP A 328 7.35 2.30 8.25
N VAL A 329 6.96 2.54 9.49
CA VAL A 329 6.31 3.79 9.91
C VAL A 329 7.38 4.76 10.39
N LEU A 330 7.47 5.91 9.73
CA LEU A 330 8.39 6.97 10.08
C LEU A 330 7.64 8.08 10.82
N LEU A 331 8.13 8.44 11.98
CA LEU A 331 7.74 9.67 12.66
C LEU A 331 8.67 10.79 12.18
N LEU A 332 8.09 11.81 11.56
CA LEU A 332 8.82 12.90 10.92
C LEU A 332 8.58 14.21 11.63
N PHE A 333 9.65 14.97 11.77
CA PHE A 333 9.59 16.40 12.06
C PHE A 333 9.65 17.14 10.73
N ALA A 334 8.51 17.68 10.28
CA ALA A 334 8.35 18.26 8.95
C ALA A 334 8.57 19.77 8.95
N GLY A 335 9.33 20.25 7.96
CA GLY A 335 9.48 21.68 7.65
C GLY A 335 8.29 22.21 6.83
N GLU A 336 8.31 23.51 6.53
CA GLU A 336 7.23 24.19 5.80
C GLU A 336 7.05 23.65 4.37
N ASN A 337 8.13 23.16 3.73
CA ASN A 337 8.10 22.65 2.37
C ASN A 337 7.88 21.14 2.28
N PHE A 338 7.69 20.44 3.40
CA PHE A 338 7.54 18.98 3.43
C PHE A 338 6.39 18.51 2.53
N VAL A 339 5.22 19.12 2.70
CA VAL A 339 4.02 18.76 1.93
C VAL A 339 4.23 18.96 0.43
N SER A 340 4.80 20.13 0.06
CA SER A 340 5.05 20.42 -1.36
C SER A 340 6.09 19.50 -1.98
N ARG A 341 7.14 19.10 -1.23
CA ARG A 341 8.19 18.19 -1.72
C ARG A 341 7.79 16.73 -1.77
N THR A 342 6.80 16.34 -0.97
CA THR A 342 6.32 14.96 -0.91
C THR A 342 5.06 14.72 -1.74
N LYS A 343 4.40 15.79 -2.21
CA LYS A 343 3.15 15.74 -2.96
C LYS A 343 3.25 14.89 -4.25
N ASP A 344 4.40 14.97 -4.92
CA ASP A 344 4.66 14.30 -6.21
C ASP A 344 5.56 13.07 -6.07
N THR A 345 5.79 12.56 -4.84
CA THR A 345 6.60 11.37 -4.61
C THR A 345 5.75 10.17 -4.24
N PHE A 346 6.13 8.99 -4.74
CA PHE A 346 5.55 7.70 -4.32
C PHE A 346 6.27 7.10 -3.10
N ASP A 347 7.07 7.90 -2.41
CA ASP A 347 7.92 7.39 -1.34
C ASP A 347 7.15 7.08 -0.07
N PHE A 348 5.98 7.73 0.15
CA PHE A 348 5.23 7.62 1.40
C PHE A 348 3.73 7.44 1.21
N TYR A 349 3.11 6.71 2.16
CA TYR A 349 1.67 6.78 2.43
C TYR A 349 1.48 7.56 3.74
N PHE A 350 0.65 8.60 3.71
CA PHE A 350 0.41 9.44 4.88
C PHE A 350 -0.62 8.82 5.82
N ILE A 351 -0.30 8.76 7.13
CA ILE A 351 -1.21 8.28 8.17
C ILE A 351 -2.01 9.45 8.77
N SER A 352 -1.41 10.63 8.81
CA SER A 352 -2.04 11.86 9.30
C SER A 352 -2.52 12.73 8.13
N LYS A 353 -3.57 13.52 8.34
CA LYS A 353 -4.04 14.49 7.33
C LYS A 353 -2.96 15.55 7.05
N VAL A 354 -2.20 15.36 5.99
CA VAL A 354 -1.19 16.32 5.50
C VAL A 354 -1.59 16.85 4.11
N THR A 355 -2.60 16.27 3.49
CA THR A 355 -3.00 16.61 2.14
C THR A 355 -3.86 17.87 2.15
N GLU A 356 -3.37 18.96 1.59
CA GLU A 356 -4.23 20.02 1.05
C GLU A 356 -4.94 19.42 -0.16
N TYR A 357 -6.19 18.99 0.03
CA TYR A 357 -7.05 18.65 -1.08
C TYR A 357 -7.29 19.90 -1.92
N LEU A 358 -7.25 19.77 -3.23
CA LEU A 358 -7.78 20.81 -4.09
C LEU A 358 -9.27 20.93 -3.74
N ASN A 359 -9.68 22.05 -3.14
CA ASN A 359 -11.10 22.41 -3.01
C ASN A 359 -11.68 22.54 -4.43
N LEU A 360 -12.07 21.40 -4.97
CA LEU A 360 -12.68 21.35 -6.30
C LEU A 360 -14.13 21.76 -6.19
N ASP A 361 -14.53 22.66 -7.10
CA ASP A 361 -15.94 22.94 -7.28
C ASP A 361 -16.73 21.63 -7.46
N TRP A 362 -17.84 21.47 -6.78
CA TRP A 362 -18.64 20.24 -6.77
C TRP A 362 -19.00 19.72 -8.18
N TYR A 363 -19.19 20.61 -9.15
CA TYR A 363 -19.48 20.23 -10.53
C TYR A 363 -18.31 19.54 -11.24
N LYS A 364 -17.05 19.93 -10.96
CA LYS A 364 -15.86 19.26 -11.50
C LYS A 364 -15.77 17.82 -10.99
N SER A 365 -16.06 17.66 -9.71
CA SER A 365 -16.12 16.38 -9.05
C SER A 365 -17.20 15.49 -9.67
N LEU A 366 -18.37 16.04 -9.92
CA LEU A 366 -19.48 15.33 -10.57
C LEU A 366 -19.13 14.91 -12.01
N ILE A 367 -18.48 15.79 -12.79
CA ILE A 367 -18.03 15.48 -14.15
C ILE A 367 -17.00 14.33 -14.14
N LEU A 368 -16.06 14.32 -13.21
CA LEU A 368 -15.04 13.26 -13.14
C LEU A 368 -15.64 11.91 -12.77
N ILE A 369 -16.50 11.85 -11.75
CA ILE A 369 -17.16 10.59 -11.36
C ILE A 369 -18.19 10.16 -12.41
N GLY A 370 -19.06 11.06 -12.82
CA GLY A 370 -20.06 10.75 -13.83
C GLY A 370 -19.44 10.32 -15.15
N GLY A 371 -18.35 11.00 -15.55
CA GLY A 371 -17.59 10.68 -16.74
C GLY A 371 -16.94 9.29 -16.69
N ILE A 372 -16.30 8.93 -15.58
CA ILE A 372 -15.71 7.58 -15.47
C ILE A 372 -16.78 6.50 -15.44
N LEU A 373 -17.89 6.70 -14.73
CA LEU A 373 -19.00 5.75 -14.73
C LEU A 373 -19.59 5.58 -16.13
N LEU A 374 -19.72 6.68 -16.89
CA LEU A 374 -20.17 6.65 -18.28
C LEU A 374 -19.17 5.86 -19.15
N VAL A 375 -17.86 6.15 -19.05
CA VAL A 375 -16.80 5.41 -19.78
C VAL A 375 -16.87 3.93 -19.48
N ILE A 376 -16.97 3.57 -18.19
CA ILE A 376 -17.08 2.18 -17.77
C ILE A 376 -18.31 1.50 -18.37
N THR A 377 -19.46 2.20 -18.34
CA THR A 377 -20.71 1.67 -18.90
C THR A 377 -20.60 1.48 -20.42
N LEU A 378 -20.06 2.46 -21.13
CA LEU A 378 -19.88 2.38 -22.60
C LEU A 378 -18.85 1.31 -22.99
N ALA A 379 -17.79 1.15 -22.19
CA ALA A 379 -16.81 0.07 -22.39
C ALA A 379 -17.41 -1.31 -22.12
N ALA A 380 -18.23 -1.46 -21.09
CA ALA A 380 -18.94 -2.70 -20.78
C ALA A 380 -19.94 -3.12 -21.86
N LEU A 381 -20.57 -2.12 -22.51
CA LEU A 381 -21.45 -2.32 -23.67
C LEU A 381 -20.69 -2.52 -25.00
N ASN A 382 -19.34 -2.51 -24.96
CA ASN A 382 -18.46 -2.58 -26.14
C ASN A 382 -18.69 -1.46 -27.18
N ILE A 383 -19.21 -0.29 -26.76
CA ILE A 383 -19.42 0.88 -27.63
C ILE A 383 -18.10 1.62 -27.86
N ILE A 384 -17.28 1.73 -26.82
CA ILE A 384 -15.93 2.33 -26.89
C ILE A 384 -14.91 1.41 -26.23
N SER A 385 -13.64 1.47 -26.65
CA SER A 385 -12.59 0.77 -25.87
C SER A 385 -12.33 1.52 -24.56
N LEU A 386 -12.03 0.75 -23.50
CA LEU A 386 -11.66 1.32 -22.20
C LEU A 386 -10.45 2.25 -22.32
N PHE A 387 -9.49 1.90 -23.17
CA PHE A 387 -8.30 2.71 -23.49
C PHE A 387 -8.69 4.11 -23.99
N MET A 388 -9.57 4.19 -24.99
CA MET A 388 -10.02 5.47 -25.55
C MET A 388 -10.81 6.29 -24.52
N GLY A 389 -11.70 5.64 -23.78
CA GLY A 389 -12.46 6.28 -22.71
C GLY A 389 -11.59 6.90 -21.61
N LEU A 390 -10.53 6.19 -21.19
CA LEU A 390 -9.59 6.70 -20.19
C LEU A 390 -8.76 7.88 -20.72
N ILE A 391 -8.33 7.85 -21.99
CA ILE A 391 -7.66 9.01 -22.62
C ILE A 391 -8.58 10.23 -22.57
N ILE A 392 -9.85 10.08 -22.96
CA ILE A 392 -10.83 11.17 -22.91
C ILE A 392 -10.96 11.72 -21.48
N MET A 393 -11.03 10.84 -20.47
CA MET A 393 -11.16 11.26 -19.07
C MET A 393 -9.92 12.00 -18.54
N ILE A 394 -8.73 11.61 -18.97
CA ILE A 394 -7.50 12.33 -18.63
C ILE A 394 -7.49 13.71 -19.30
N LEU A 395 -7.89 13.81 -20.57
CA LEU A 395 -8.02 15.10 -21.27
C LEU A 395 -9.05 16.00 -20.57
N VAL A 396 -10.21 15.46 -20.19
CA VAL A 396 -11.23 16.20 -19.41
C VAL A 396 -10.63 16.71 -18.10
N SER A 397 -9.85 15.88 -17.37
CA SER A 397 -9.21 16.29 -16.12
C SER A 397 -8.21 17.44 -16.32
N MET A 398 -7.51 17.48 -17.46
CA MET A 398 -6.63 18.59 -17.83
C MET A 398 -7.41 19.87 -18.14
N VAL A 399 -8.51 19.79 -18.90
CA VAL A 399 -9.39 20.93 -19.21
C VAL A 399 -9.98 21.51 -17.92
N LEU A 400 -10.37 20.67 -16.98
CA LEU A 400 -10.86 21.07 -15.66
C LEU A 400 -9.73 21.61 -14.72
N LYS A 401 -8.48 21.57 -15.16
CA LYS A 401 -7.28 21.99 -14.40
C LYS A 401 -7.08 21.20 -13.09
N VAL A 402 -7.52 19.95 -13.06
CA VAL A 402 -7.30 19.03 -11.94
C VAL A 402 -5.93 18.34 -12.06
N THR A 403 -5.49 18.09 -13.29
CA THR A 403 -4.18 17.51 -13.60
C THR A 403 -3.44 18.38 -14.61
N HIS A 404 -2.16 18.58 -14.39
CA HIS A 404 -1.31 19.27 -15.35
C HIS A 404 -0.51 18.27 -16.20
N PRO A 405 -0.23 18.56 -17.50
CA PRO A 405 0.60 17.69 -18.34
C PRO A 405 1.97 17.34 -17.74
N LYS A 406 2.55 18.27 -16.97
CA LYS A 406 3.84 18.10 -16.28
C LYS A 406 3.80 17.06 -15.16
N ASP A 407 2.63 16.80 -14.59
CA ASP A 407 2.45 15.85 -13.48
C ASP A 407 2.34 14.40 -13.99
N ILE A 408 1.94 14.20 -15.25
CA ILE A 408 1.70 12.86 -15.83
C ILE A 408 2.93 11.96 -15.76
N PRO A 409 4.12 12.39 -16.25
CA PRO A 409 5.31 11.53 -16.18
C PRO A 409 5.70 11.16 -14.75
N ASN A 410 5.47 12.07 -13.80
CA ASN A 410 5.80 11.84 -12.39
C ASN A 410 4.82 10.86 -11.70
N ASN A 411 3.60 10.73 -12.22
CA ASN A 411 2.55 9.87 -11.67
C ASN A 411 2.48 8.48 -12.33
N ILE A 412 3.32 8.20 -13.32
CA ILE A 412 3.43 6.87 -13.94
C ILE A 412 4.30 5.97 -13.08
N ASP A 413 3.74 4.84 -12.65
CA ASP A 413 4.52 3.76 -12.02
C ASP A 413 5.24 2.94 -13.10
N TYR A 414 6.43 3.40 -13.48
CA TYR A 414 7.27 2.72 -14.49
C TYR A 414 7.67 1.31 -14.04
N ASN A 415 7.85 1.07 -12.73
CA ASN A 415 8.18 -0.26 -12.23
C ASN A 415 7.03 -1.23 -12.49
N LEU A 416 5.78 -0.79 -12.23
CA LEU A 416 4.61 -1.60 -12.52
C LEU A 416 4.50 -1.90 -14.03
N ALA A 417 4.65 -0.89 -14.87
CA ALA A 417 4.61 -1.06 -16.33
C ALA A 417 5.67 -2.07 -16.80
N MET A 418 6.91 -1.94 -16.34
CA MET A 418 8.01 -2.87 -16.66
C MET A 418 7.74 -4.29 -16.17
N VAL A 419 7.20 -4.45 -14.94
CA VAL A 419 6.84 -5.77 -14.42
C VAL A 419 5.77 -6.43 -15.30
N ILE A 420 4.78 -5.69 -15.79
CA ILE A 420 3.74 -6.24 -16.67
C ILE A 420 4.35 -6.68 -18.00
N VAL A 421 5.13 -5.82 -18.65
CA VAL A 421 5.79 -6.12 -19.93
C VAL A 421 6.71 -7.35 -19.82
N LEU A 422 7.54 -7.39 -18.77
CA LEU A 422 8.45 -8.52 -18.55
C LEU A 422 7.70 -9.81 -18.15
N SER A 423 6.53 -9.71 -17.52
CA SER A 423 5.68 -10.86 -17.21
C SER A 423 5.13 -11.51 -18.49
N LEU A 424 4.75 -10.71 -19.50
CA LEU A 424 4.33 -11.22 -20.81
C LEU A 424 5.48 -11.95 -21.50
N ALA A 425 6.69 -11.38 -21.49
CA ALA A 425 7.88 -12.01 -22.04
C ALA A 425 8.23 -13.32 -21.31
N LEU A 426 8.12 -13.35 -19.97
CA LEU A 426 8.34 -14.57 -19.18
C LEU A 426 7.32 -15.66 -19.54
N GLY A 427 6.05 -15.31 -19.67
CA GLY A 427 5.00 -16.24 -20.11
C GLY A 427 5.31 -16.87 -21.46
N THR A 428 5.73 -16.05 -22.46
CA THR A 428 6.17 -16.53 -23.77
C THR A 428 7.39 -17.46 -23.68
N ALA A 429 8.35 -17.14 -22.81
CA ALA A 429 9.52 -17.99 -22.60
C ALA A 429 9.16 -19.35 -22.01
N MET A 430 8.25 -19.41 -21.03
CA MET A 430 7.81 -20.66 -20.41
C MET A 430 7.09 -21.57 -21.41
N ILE A 431 6.31 -20.97 -22.33
CA ILE A 431 5.64 -21.71 -23.40
C ILE A 431 6.69 -22.26 -24.38
N LYS A 432 7.58 -21.43 -24.89
CA LYS A 432 8.59 -21.83 -25.89
C LYS A 432 9.60 -22.86 -25.38
N SER A 433 9.96 -22.78 -24.11
CA SER A 433 10.90 -23.74 -23.51
C SER A 433 10.26 -25.08 -23.14
N GLY A 434 8.92 -25.22 -23.23
CA GLY A 434 8.19 -26.39 -22.75
C GLY A 434 8.09 -26.50 -21.23
N ALA A 435 8.60 -25.50 -20.49
CA ALA A 435 8.54 -25.50 -19.02
C ALA A 435 7.10 -25.47 -18.51
N ALA A 436 6.21 -24.75 -19.21
CA ALA A 436 4.78 -24.74 -18.86
C ALA A 436 4.16 -26.12 -18.94
N ASP A 437 4.44 -26.89 -19.98
CA ASP A 437 3.91 -28.23 -20.20
C ASP A 437 4.45 -29.23 -19.18
N LEU A 438 5.74 -29.13 -18.84
CA LEU A 438 6.36 -29.98 -17.83
C LEU A 438 5.71 -29.81 -16.47
N VAL A 439 5.49 -28.57 -16.03
CA VAL A 439 4.81 -28.29 -14.76
C VAL A 439 3.32 -28.66 -14.83
N ALA A 440 2.66 -28.42 -15.97
CA ALA A 440 1.26 -28.79 -16.20
C ALA A 440 1.05 -30.29 -16.04
N ASN A 441 1.92 -31.13 -16.62
CA ASN A 441 1.88 -32.57 -16.43
C ASN A 441 1.98 -32.97 -14.94
N GLY A 442 2.87 -32.31 -14.18
CA GLY A 442 2.99 -32.53 -12.74
C GLY A 442 1.71 -32.17 -11.98
N VAL A 443 1.09 -31.05 -12.31
CA VAL A 443 -0.18 -30.62 -11.70
C VAL A 443 -1.32 -31.59 -12.05
N ILE A 444 -1.43 -31.97 -13.31
CA ILE A 444 -2.44 -32.95 -13.76
C ILE A 444 -2.24 -34.29 -13.02
N SER A 445 -1.04 -34.84 -13.00
CA SER A 445 -0.77 -36.12 -12.34
C SER A 445 -1.11 -36.08 -10.84
N ALA A 446 -0.86 -34.96 -10.16
CA ALA A 446 -1.13 -34.83 -8.73
C ALA A 446 -2.61 -34.63 -8.40
N PHE A 447 -3.37 -33.90 -9.21
CA PHE A 447 -4.74 -33.47 -8.88
C PHE A 447 -5.83 -34.11 -9.74
N PHE A 448 -5.52 -34.79 -10.85
CA PHE A 448 -6.48 -35.45 -11.71
C PHE A 448 -7.25 -36.62 -11.04
N PRO A 449 -6.72 -37.33 -10.02
CA PRO A 449 -7.53 -38.25 -9.25
C PRO A 449 -8.82 -37.67 -8.69
N PHE A 450 -8.88 -36.33 -8.51
CA PHE A 450 -10.10 -35.62 -8.10
C PHE A 450 -10.87 -35.01 -9.28
N GLY A 451 -10.59 -35.46 -10.52
CA GLY A 451 -11.21 -34.95 -11.76
C GLY A 451 -10.75 -33.54 -12.15
N LYS A 452 -11.45 -32.97 -13.15
CA LYS A 452 -11.14 -31.61 -13.66
C LYS A 452 -11.22 -30.52 -12.59
N ILE A 453 -12.16 -30.66 -11.66
CA ILE A 453 -12.34 -29.74 -10.53
C ILE A 453 -11.12 -29.78 -9.58
N GLY A 454 -10.58 -31.00 -9.35
CA GLY A 454 -9.36 -31.15 -8.57
C GLY A 454 -8.16 -30.45 -9.20
N VAL A 455 -8.01 -30.54 -10.52
CA VAL A 455 -6.93 -29.83 -11.24
C VAL A 455 -7.12 -28.31 -11.18
N LEU A 456 -8.35 -27.81 -11.30
CA LEU A 456 -8.68 -26.39 -11.13
C LEU A 456 -8.32 -25.91 -9.72
N LEU A 457 -8.64 -26.69 -8.68
CA LEU A 457 -8.26 -26.43 -7.29
C LEU A 457 -6.73 -26.41 -7.14
N GLY A 458 -6.00 -27.32 -7.79
CA GLY A 458 -4.55 -27.38 -7.79
C GLY A 458 -3.91 -26.10 -8.37
N ILE A 459 -4.40 -25.64 -9.52
CA ILE A 459 -3.96 -24.37 -10.13
C ILE A 459 -4.25 -23.20 -9.20
N TYR A 460 -5.46 -23.13 -8.62
CA TYR A 460 -5.80 -22.09 -7.66
C TYR A 460 -4.86 -22.11 -6.46
N PHE A 461 -4.65 -23.26 -5.85
CA PHE A 461 -3.81 -23.43 -4.66
C PHE A 461 -2.36 -23.03 -4.89
N ILE A 462 -1.76 -23.50 -6.00
CA ILE A 462 -0.37 -23.16 -6.36
C ILE A 462 -0.26 -21.65 -6.60
N THR A 463 -1.22 -21.05 -7.30
CA THR A 463 -1.22 -19.60 -7.54
C THR A 463 -1.32 -18.80 -6.24
N ALA A 464 -2.23 -19.17 -5.34
CA ALA A 464 -2.42 -18.52 -4.04
C ALA A 464 -1.16 -18.63 -3.17
N LEU A 465 -0.50 -19.79 -3.20
CA LEU A 465 0.75 -20.03 -2.47
C LEU A 465 1.87 -19.11 -3.00
N LEU A 466 2.08 -19.09 -4.32
CA LEU A 466 3.11 -18.23 -4.93
C LEU A 466 2.82 -16.75 -4.69
N ALA A 467 1.56 -16.31 -4.83
CA ALA A 467 1.17 -14.93 -4.60
C ALA A 467 1.39 -14.48 -3.14
N ALA A 468 1.22 -15.39 -2.18
CA ALA A 468 1.44 -15.09 -0.76
C ALA A 468 2.92 -14.89 -0.40
N TYR A 469 3.84 -15.57 -1.10
CA TYR A 469 5.28 -15.54 -0.77
C TYR A 469 6.13 -14.65 -1.70
N ILE A 470 5.74 -14.51 -2.97
CA ILE A 470 6.51 -13.71 -3.93
C ILE A 470 5.81 -12.36 -4.15
N THR A 471 4.96 -12.29 -5.14
CA THR A 471 4.05 -11.16 -5.43
C THR A 471 2.90 -11.65 -6.31
N THR A 472 1.76 -10.96 -6.27
CA THR A 472 0.59 -11.28 -7.11
C THR A 472 0.93 -11.31 -8.60
N LYS A 473 1.74 -10.37 -9.07
CA LYS A 473 2.12 -10.23 -10.48
C LYS A 473 3.04 -11.34 -10.96
N ALA A 474 4.05 -11.69 -10.14
CA ALA A 474 4.96 -12.79 -10.45
C ALA A 474 4.23 -14.15 -10.44
N ALA A 475 3.30 -14.36 -9.50
CA ALA A 475 2.49 -15.57 -9.45
C ALA A 475 1.67 -15.74 -10.75
N VAL A 476 1.01 -14.66 -11.23
CA VAL A 476 0.30 -14.67 -12.51
C VAL A 476 1.23 -14.99 -13.65
N ALA A 477 2.38 -14.32 -13.76
CA ALA A 477 3.33 -14.52 -14.86
C ALA A 477 3.82 -15.96 -14.96
N ILE A 478 3.98 -16.64 -13.84
CA ILE A 478 4.45 -18.03 -13.77
C ILE A 478 3.31 -19.01 -14.03
N VAL A 479 2.16 -18.83 -13.35
CA VAL A 479 1.11 -19.86 -13.35
C VAL A 479 0.16 -19.75 -14.55
N PHE A 480 0.01 -18.56 -15.15
CA PHE A 480 -0.87 -18.39 -16.30
C PHE A 480 -0.54 -19.32 -17.48
N PRO A 481 0.72 -19.40 -17.99
CA PRO A 481 1.03 -20.33 -19.08
C PRO A 481 0.84 -21.80 -18.68
N ILE A 482 1.10 -22.15 -17.42
CA ILE A 482 0.85 -23.50 -16.88
C ILE A 482 -0.65 -23.81 -16.90
N ALA A 483 -1.48 -22.85 -16.48
CA ALA A 483 -2.95 -23.00 -16.44
C ALA A 483 -3.53 -23.21 -17.84
N LEU A 484 -3.02 -22.50 -18.86
CA LEU A 484 -3.40 -22.70 -20.26
C LEU A 484 -2.96 -24.06 -20.81
N SER A 485 -1.73 -24.49 -20.53
CA SER A 485 -1.23 -25.80 -20.92
C SER A 485 -2.06 -26.92 -20.27
N VAL A 486 -2.42 -26.78 -19.00
CA VAL A 486 -3.34 -27.72 -18.30
C VAL A 486 -4.69 -27.78 -19.01
N ALA A 487 -5.30 -26.64 -19.32
CA ALA A 487 -6.60 -26.59 -20.00
C ALA A 487 -6.55 -27.25 -21.38
N GLN A 488 -5.49 -27.00 -22.15
CA GLN A 488 -5.26 -27.59 -23.45
C GLN A 488 -5.11 -29.11 -23.37
N GLN A 489 -4.31 -29.62 -22.43
CA GLN A 489 -4.09 -31.06 -22.25
C GLN A 489 -5.34 -31.78 -21.78
N LEU A 490 -6.20 -31.13 -20.99
CA LEU A 490 -7.50 -31.69 -20.54
C LEU A 490 -8.60 -31.58 -21.60
N GLY A 491 -8.35 -30.88 -22.71
CA GLY A 491 -9.35 -30.65 -23.76
C GLY A 491 -10.56 -29.84 -23.29
N VAL A 492 -10.34 -28.85 -22.37
CA VAL A 492 -11.39 -28.00 -21.80
C VAL A 492 -11.12 -26.51 -22.12
N THR A 493 -12.15 -25.67 -21.91
CA THR A 493 -12.00 -24.22 -22.06
C THR A 493 -10.97 -23.66 -21.10
N GLY A 494 -10.12 -22.73 -21.56
CA GLY A 494 -9.09 -22.09 -20.74
C GLY A 494 -9.62 -21.10 -19.72
N THR A 495 -10.83 -20.52 -19.97
CA THR A 495 -11.40 -19.43 -19.16
C THR A 495 -11.46 -19.72 -17.67
N PRO A 496 -11.99 -20.89 -17.17
CA PRO A 496 -12.03 -21.13 -15.72
C PRO A 496 -10.66 -21.23 -15.08
N PHE A 497 -9.65 -21.77 -15.79
CA PHE A 497 -8.28 -21.84 -15.28
C PHE A 497 -7.61 -20.47 -15.20
N VAL A 498 -7.83 -19.65 -16.21
CA VAL A 498 -7.32 -18.26 -16.25
C VAL A 498 -7.97 -17.41 -15.15
N LEU A 499 -9.29 -17.51 -14.97
CA LEU A 499 -10.00 -16.84 -13.89
C LEU A 499 -9.55 -17.33 -12.51
N ALA A 500 -9.30 -18.65 -12.35
CA ALA A 500 -8.76 -19.19 -11.11
C ALA A 500 -7.39 -18.60 -10.76
N VAL A 501 -6.51 -18.45 -11.74
CA VAL A 501 -5.21 -17.75 -11.57
C VAL A 501 -5.43 -16.30 -11.14
N ALA A 502 -6.32 -15.58 -11.79
CA ALA A 502 -6.62 -14.19 -11.47
C ALA A 502 -7.12 -14.02 -10.04
N TYR A 503 -8.13 -14.79 -9.62
CA TYR A 503 -8.70 -14.73 -8.28
C TYR A 503 -7.69 -15.15 -7.21
N ALA A 504 -6.97 -16.26 -7.44
CA ALA A 504 -5.98 -16.74 -6.48
C ALA A 504 -4.84 -15.75 -6.25
N ALA A 505 -4.40 -15.09 -7.31
CA ALA A 505 -3.36 -14.06 -7.21
C ALA A 505 -3.90 -12.75 -6.61
N ALA A 506 -5.12 -12.31 -6.99
CA ALA A 506 -5.68 -11.05 -6.51
C ALA A 506 -6.08 -11.10 -5.03
N CYS A 507 -6.45 -12.26 -4.49
CA CYS A 507 -7.06 -12.42 -3.18
C CYS A 507 -6.11 -12.99 -2.13
N THR A 508 -5.01 -12.29 -1.88
CA THR A 508 -3.98 -12.68 -0.92
C THR A 508 -4.25 -12.05 0.45
N PHE A 509 -4.98 -12.77 1.32
CA PHE A 509 -5.35 -12.30 2.66
C PHE A 509 -4.38 -12.75 3.76
N ILE A 510 -3.58 -13.80 3.53
CA ILE A 510 -2.81 -14.49 4.58
C ILE A 510 -1.58 -13.70 5.02
N THR A 511 -0.96 -12.95 4.10
CA THR A 511 0.31 -12.29 4.36
C THR A 511 0.22 -10.76 4.19
N PRO A 512 0.97 -9.99 4.99
CA PRO A 512 1.05 -8.54 4.78
C PRO A 512 1.78 -8.19 3.49
N HIS A 513 2.78 -8.98 3.08
CA HIS A 513 3.61 -8.69 1.90
C HIS A 513 2.97 -9.11 0.58
N GLY A 514 2.00 -10.02 0.60
CA GLY A 514 1.35 -10.52 -0.61
C GLY A 514 0.54 -9.47 -1.37
N TYR A 515 0.08 -8.41 -0.71
CA TYR A 515 -0.69 -7.35 -1.36
C TYR A 515 -0.33 -5.95 -0.82
N VAL A 516 -0.29 -4.95 -1.72
CA VAL A 516 0.14 -3.58 -1.37
C VAL A 516 -0.70 -2.99 -0.23
N THR A 517 -2.03 -3.15 -0.28
CA THR A 517 -2.93 -2.59 0.74
C THR A 517 -2.79 -3.25 2.09
N ASN A 518 -2.44 -4.56 2.14
CA ASN A 518 -2.12 -5.25 3.37
C ASN A 518 -0.87 -4.65 4.03
N LEU A 519 0.17 -4.39 3.23
CA LEU A 519 1.39 -3.78 3.72
C LEU A 519 1.18 -2.35 4.22
N MET A 520 0.31 -1.57 3.53
CA MET A 520 -0.03 -0.21 3.95
C MET A 520 -0.64 -0.16 5.36
N VAL A 521 -1.51 -1.12 5.70
CA VAL A 521 -2.19 -1.16 7.00
C VAL A 521 -1.40 -1.89 8.08
N TYR A 522 -0.36 -2.65 7.69
CA TYR A 522 0.41 -3.51 8.57
C TYR A 522 1.08 -2.75 9.72
N GLY A 523 1.89 -1.75 9.38
CA GLY A 523 2.58 -0.88 10.33
C GLY A 523 1.63 -0.04 11.17
N PRO A 524 0.74 0.77 10.53
CA PRO A 524 -0.20 1.64 11.25
C PRO A 524 -1.12 0.91 12.22
N GLY A 525 -1.53 -0.32 11.89
CA GLY A 525 -2.36 -1.15 12.77
C GLY A 525 -1.56 -1.86 13.88
N GLY A 526 -0.23 -1.78 13.86
CA GLY A 526 0.63 -2.52 14.80
C GLY A 526 0.45 -4.03 14.72
N TYR A 527 0.15 -4.55 13.52
CA TYR A 527 -0.13 -5.97 13.33
C TYR A 527 1.13 -6.81 13.31
N SER A 528 0.98 -8.07 13.66
CA SER A 528 1.95 -9.13 13.45
C SER A 528 1.51 -10.02 12.28
N PHE A 529 2.44 -10.82 11.77
CA PHE A 529 2.14 -11.83 10.75
C PHE A 529 1.02 -12.79 11.22
N LYS A 530 1.02 -13.16 12.51
CA LYS A 530 0.00 -14.03 13.10
C LYS A 530 -1.41 -13.43 13.04
N ASP A 531 -1.54 -12.11 13.12
CA ASP A 531 -2.84 -11.44 13.04
C ASP A 531 -3.43 -11.60 11.63
N PHE A 532 -2.61 -11.43 10.58
CA PHE A 532 -3.02 -11.69 9.20
C PHE A 532 -3.39 -13.17 8.97
N MET A 533 -2.57 -14.10 9.47
CA MET A 533 -2.88 -15.54 9.39
C MET A 533 -4.21 -15.86 10.06
N ARG A 534 -4.46 -15.32 11.25
CA ARG A 534 -5.65 -15.63 12.04
C ARG A 534 -6.96 -15.21 11.36
N ILE A 535 -7.00 -14.06 10.73
CA ILE A 535 -8.20 -13.56 10.04
C ILE A 535 -8.18 -13.89 8.55
N GLY A 536 -7.01 -13.93 7.92
CA GLY A 536 -6.87 -14.11 6.47
C GLY A 536 -6.95 -15.56 6.01
N LEU A 537 -6.40 -16.53 6.78
CA LEU A 537 -6.40 -17.93 6.36
C LEU A 537 -7.83 -18.51 6.20
N PRO A 538 -8.76 -18.33 7.16
CA PRO A 538 -10.14 -18.81 6.96
C PRO A 538 -10.81 -18.14 5.75
N LEU A 539 -10.62 -16.82 5.58
CA LEU A 539 -11.20 -16.10 4.45
C LEU A 539 -10.62 -16.58 3.12
N ASN A 540 -9.32 -16.86 3.07
CA ASN A 540 -8.65 -17.36 1.86
C ASN A 540 -9.16 -18.76 1.47
N ILE A 541 -9.39 -19.63 2.45
CA ILE A 541 -9.97 -20.96 2.22
C ILE A 541 -11.42 -20.83 1.70
N ILE A 542 -12.22 -19.97 2.32
CA ILE A 542 -13.59 -19.70 1.88
C ILE A 542 -13.57 -19.20 0.43
N TYR A 543 -12.68 -18.25 0.12
CA TYR A 543 -12.56 -17.70 -1.23
C TYR A 543 -12.17 -18.78 -2.25
N MET A 544 -11.19 -19.63 -1.92
CA MET A 544 -10.76 -20.72 -2.77
C MET A 544 -11.91 -21.69 -3.08
N VAL A 545 -12.64 -22.12 -2.05
CA VAL A 545 -13.78 -23.06 -2.21
C VAL A 545 -14.88 -22.42 -3.07
N VAL A 546 -15.28 -21.19 -2.75
CA VAL A 546 -16.34 -20.50 -3.49
C VAL A 546 -15.92 -20.23 -4.93
N ALA A 547 -14.69 -19.80 -5.18
CA ALA A 547 -14.19 -19.56 -6.53
C ALA A 547 -14.19 -20.86 -7.37
N VAL A 548 -13.65 -21.96 -6.83
CA VAL A 548 -13.60 -23.25 -7.55
C VAL A 548 -15.02 -23.78 -7.80
N VAL A 549 -15.92 -23.70 -6.81
CA VAL A 549 -17.31 -24.14 -6.97
C VAL A 549 -18.03 -23.32 -8.05
N ILE A 550 -17.97 -21.99 -7.98
CA ILE A 550 -18.66 -21.14 -8.97
C ILE A 550 -18.08 -21.34 -10.37
N LEU A 551 -16.74 -21.36 -10.50
CA LEU A 551 -16.10 -21.58 -11.80
C LEU A 551 -16.43 -22.96 -12.37
N SER A 552 -16.53 -23.99 -11.53
CA SER A 552 -16.93 -25.32 -12.01
C SER A 552 -18.41 -25.40 -12.43
N LEU A 553 -19.30 -24.67 -11.74
CA LEU A 553 -20.73 -24.62 -12.10
C LEU A 553 -21.01 -23.81 -13.37
N VAL A 554 -20.20 -22.80 -13.65
CA VAL A 554 -20.40 -21.91 -14.80
C VAL A 554 -19.76 -22.46 -16.08
N TYR A 555 -18.63 -23.18 -15.97
CA TYR A 555 -17.81 -23.56 -17.13
C TYR A 555 -17.65 -25.07 -17.37
N PHE A 556 -17.97 -25.92 -16.41
CA PHE A 556 -17.92 -27.40 -16.54
C PHE A 556 -19.31 -28.05 -16.46
#